data_1a1ce872192d0ed5b5eb2a4849170dc2
#
_entry.id   1a1ce872192d0ed5b5eb2a4849170dc2
#
_cell.length_a   1.000
_cell.length_b   1.000
_cell.length_c   1.000
_cell.angle_alpha   90.00
_cell.angle_beta   90.00
_cell.angle_gamma   90.00
#
_symmetry.space_group_name_H-M   'P 1'
#
loop_
_entity.id
_entity.type
_entity.pdbx_description
1 polymer ?
#
loop_
_entity_poly.entity_id
_entity_poly.type
_entity_poly.pdbx_seq_one_letter_code
_entity_poly.pdbx_strand_id
1 'polypeptide(L)'
;MKSSLQGWGSGLLGVVIFSGSLPATRVAVADFTPLFLTSARAALAALLGAACLFALGQPRPRPADLISLAIVAIGVVIGFPLLTALALEHINSARSIVFIGLLPLATAAFAVLRGGERPRPAFWLFSGLGSAIVVFFAVSSGGSGSLQGDLYMIAAIIVCGLGYAEGARLSRRLGGWQVICWALVLSA
;
A
#
# COMPACT_ATOMS: atom_id res chain seq x y z
N MET A 1 -6.41 27.82 7.19
CA MET A 1 -5.61 27.85 5.94
C MET A 1 -4.19 27.31 6.11
N LYS A 2 -3.40 27.65 7.15
CA LYS A 2 -2.04 27.11 7.33
C LYS A 2 -1.98 25.59 7.47
N SER A 3 -2.93 24.96 8.18
CA SER A 3 -2.97 23.49 8.36
C SER A 3 -3.24 22.69 7.07
N SER A 4 -3.99 23.26 6.12
CA SER A 4 -4.24 22.60 4.84
C SER A 4 -3.01 22.63 3.92
N LEU A 5 -2.25 23.72 3.89
CA LEU A 5 -1.03 23.82 3.09
C LEU A 5 0.05 22.84 3.58
N GLN A 6 0.21 22.69 4.91
CA GLN A 6 1.12 21.71 5.49
C GLN A 6 0.71 20.28 5.15
N GLY A 7 -0.59 19.95 5.17
CA GLY A 7 -1.10 18.65 4.76
C GLY A 7 -0.80 18.33 3.30
N TRP A 8 -1.03 19.30 2.39
CA TRP A 8 -0.70 19.14 0.98
C TRP A 8 0.80 18.97 0.73
N GLY A 9 1.63 19.78 1.41
CA GLY A 9 3.10 19.66 1.32
C GLY A 9 3.63 18.32 1.78
N SER A 10 3.15 17.82 2.92
CA SER A 10 3.53 16.50 3.44
C SER A 10 3.05 15.37 2.53
N GLY A 11 1.83 15.50 1.99
CA GLY A 11 1.29 14.53 1.03
C GLY A 11 2.11 14.48 -0.26
N LEU A 12 2.45 15.63 -0.84
CA LEU A 12 3.28 15.71 -2.04
C LEU A 12 4.67 15.10 -1.80
N LEU A 13 5.32 15.44 -0.69
CA LEU A 13 6.61 14.86 -0.32
C LEU A 13 6.52 13.33 -0.20
N GLY A 14 5.48 12.80 0.43
CA GLY A 14 5.24 11.36 0.54
C GLY A 14 5.09 10.71 -0.83
N VAL A 15 4.35 11.31 -1.76
CA VAL A 15 4.18 10.81 -3.13
C VAL A 15 5.51 10.81 -3.89
N VAL A 16 6.30 11.88 -3.78
CA VAL A 16 7.62 11.96 -4.43
C VAL A 16 8.56 10.88 -3.92
N ILE A 17 8.63 10.68 -2.60
CA ILE A 17 9.46 9.61 -2.01
C ILE A 17 8.97 8.23 -2.45
N PHE A 18 7.66 8.00 -2.42
CA PHE A 18 7.06 6.71 -2.79
C PHE A 18 7.22 6.39 -4.29
N SER A 19 7.24 7.41 -5.16
CA SER A 19 7.36 7.22 -6.61
C SER A 19 8.62 6.48 -7.04
N GLY A 20 9.71 6.62 -6.29
CA GLY A 20 10.96 5.89 -6.49
C GLY A 20 10.92 4.40 -6.07
N SER A 21 9.89 3.99 -5.33
CA SER A 21 9.84 2.63 -4.74
C SER A 21 9.81 1.51 -5.78
N LEU A 22 8.97 1.63 -6.82
CA LEU A 22 8.86 0.60 -7.86
C LEU A 22 10.12 0.46 -8.72
N PRO A 23 10.69 1.56 -9.26
CA PRO A 23 11.96 1.47 -9.98
C PRO A 23 13.08 0.88 -9.12
N ALA A 24 13.20 1.32 -7.87
CA ALA A 24 14.19 0.78 -6.93
C ALA A 24 13.96 -0.72 -6.66
N THR A 25 12.73 -1.14 -6.46
CA THR A 25 12.40 -2.56 -6.27
C THR A 25 12.73 -3.38 -7.52
N ARG A 26 12.46 -2.84 -8.72
CA ARG A 26 12.79 -3.52 -10.00
C ARG A 26 14.28 -3.75 -10.15
N VAL A 27 15.11 -2.78 -9.75
CA VAL A 27 16.58 -2.96 -9.78
C VAL A 27 17.00 -3.99 -8.72
N ALA A 28 16.44 -3.88 -7.52
CA ALA A 28 16.83 -4.75 -6.41
C ALA A 28 16.46 -6.24 -6.61
N VAL A 29 15.35 -6.55 -7.29
CA VAL A 29 14.97 -7.96 -7.57
C VAL A 29 15.87 -8.62 -8.63
N ALA A 30 16.76 -7.88 -9.29
CA ALA A 30 17.78 -8.47 -10.16
C ALA A 30 18.88 -9.20 -9.36
N ASP A 31 19.17 -8.71 -8.14
CA ASP A 31 20.28 -9.23 -7.32
C ASP A 31 19.77 -9.93 -6.04
N PHE A 32 18.58 -9.60 -5.56
CA PHE A 32 18.01 -10.11 -4.31
C PHE A 32 16.68 -10.82 -4.56
N THR A 33 16.46 -11.92 -3.83
CA THR A 33 15.15 -12.59 -3.89
C THR A 33 14.04 -11.69 -3.32
N PRO A 34 12.81 -11.73 -3.88
CA PRO A 34 11.67 -10.95 -3.39
C PRO A 34 11.40 -11.12 -1.89
N LEU A 35 11.59 -12.34 -1.38
CA LEU A 35 11.41 -12.63 0.05
C LEU A 35 12.45 -11.91 0.90
N PHE A 36 13.73 -12.01 0.55
CA PHE A 36 14.81 -11.31 1.26
C PHE A 36 14.60 -9.80 1.25
N LEU A 37 14.30 -9.24 0.07
CA LEU A 37 14.08 -7.81 -0.09
C LEU A 37 12.91 -7.31 0.77
N THR A 38 11.80 -8.05 0.79
CA THR A 38 10.63 -7.70 1.59
C THR A 38 10.93 -7.81 3.08
N SER A 39 11.58 -8.89 3.53
CA SER A 39 11.93 -9.11 4.94
C SER A 39 12.92 -8.07 5.45
N ALA A 40 13.96 -7.76 4.67
CA ALA A 40 14.95 -6.75 5.03
C ALA A 40 14.32 -5.36 5.18
N ARG A 41 13.45 -4.98 4.23
CA ARG A 41 12.69 -3.71 4.30
C ARG A 41 11.77 -3.66 5.51
N ALA A 42 11.03 -4.75 5.77
CA ALA A 42 10.11 -4.83 6.90
C ALA A 42 10.89 -4.73 8.23
N ALA A 43 12.00 -5.45 8.38
CA ALA A 43 12.83 -5.42 9.58
C ALA A 43 13.40 -4.02 9.85
N LEU A 44 14.01 -3.38 8.83
CA LEU A 44 14.53 -2.02 8.97
C LEU A 44 13.43 -1.02 9.32
N ALA A 45 12.29 -1.10 8.64
CA ALA A 45 11.15 -0.21 8.92
C ALA A 45 10.56 -0.46 10.31
N ALA A 46 10.50 -1.72 10.77
CA ALA A 46 10.04 -2.07 12.10
C ALA A 46 10.96 -1.52 13.20
N LEU A 47 12.28 -1.60 13.00
CA LEU A 47 13.25 -0.99 13.93
C LEU A 47 13.03 0.52 14.05
N LEU A 48 12.88 1.21 12.92
CA LEU A 48 12.61 2.66 12.90
C LEU A 48 11.24 2.97 13.52
N GLY A 49 10.21 2.19 13.20
CA GLY A 49 8.86 2.31 13.77
C GLY A 49 8.86 2.11 15.28
N ALA A 50 9.55 1.08 15.77
CA ALA A 50 9.73 0.82 17.19
C ALA A 50 10.46 1.98 17.89
N ALA A 51 11.55 2.47 17.30
CA ALA A 51 12.29 3.61 17.83
C ALA A 51 11.41 4.86 17.93
N CYS A 52 10.62 5.17 16.92
CA CYS A 52 9.68 6.30 16.93
C CYS A 52 8.61 6.13 18.02
N LEU A 53 7.99 4.94 18.12
CA LEU A 53 6.97 4.67 19.13
C LEU A 53 7.52 4.81 20.55
N PHE A 54 8.72 4.29 20.79
CA PHE A 54 9.41 4.38 22.08
C PHE A 54 9.81 5.82 22.41
N ALA A 55 10.49 6.52 21.48
CA ALA A 55 10.96 7.89 21.68
C ALA A 55 9.82 8.88 21.96
N LEU A 56 8.65 8.64 21.34
CA LEU A 56 7.47 9.49 21.51
C LEU A 56 6.48 8.97 22.58
N GLY A 57 6.89 7.96 23.35
CA GLY A 57 6.09 7.45 24.48
C GLY A 57 4.68 6.97 24.08
N GLN A 58 4.53 6.36 22.88
CA GLN A 58 3.20 6.01 22.40
C GLN A 58 2.59 4.85 23.15
N PRO A 59 1.29 4.91 23.52
CA PRO A 59 0.62 3.84 24.23
C PRO A 59 0.50 2.59 23.35
N ARG A 60 0.54 1.42 23.99
CA ARG A 60 0.33 0.14 23.31
C ARG A 60 -1.10 0.03 22.76
N PRO A 61 -1.29 -0.60 21.57
CA PRO A 61 -2.61 -0.84 21.04
C PRO A 61 -3.40 -1.77 21.97
N ARG A 62 -4.72 -1.61 21.96
CA ARG A 62 -5.62 -2.49 22.74
C ARG A 62 -5.65 -3.89 22.09
N PRO A 63 -5.94 -4.95 22.86
CA PRO A 63 -6.09 -6.30 22.28
C PRO A 63 -7.11 -6.35 21.11
N ALA A 64 -8.18 -5.56 21.21
CA ALA A 64 -9.18 -5.45 20.14
C ALA A 64 -8.65 -4.83 18.83
N ASP A 65 -7.51 -4.14 18.86
CA ASP A 65 -6.90 -3.51 17.70
C ASP A 65 -5.94 -4.45 16.96
N LEU A 66 -5.51 -5.53 17.62
CA LEU A 66 -4.47 -6.43 17.10
C LEU A 66 -4.88 -7.10 15.78
N ILE A 67 -6.15 -7.50 15.65
CA ILE A 67 -6.66 -8.12 14.41
C ILE A 67 -6.58 -7.11 13.26
N SER A 68 -7.03 -5.88 13.47
CA SER A 68 -6.96 -4.82 12.45
C SER A 68 -5.51 -4.47 12.11
N LEU A 69 -4.63 -4.39 13.12
CA LEU A 69 -3.19 -4.17 12.91
C LEU A 69 -2.54 -5.32 12.14
N ALA A 70 -2.92 -6.58 12.43
CA ALA A 70 -2.44 -7.74 11.68
C ALA A 70 -2.88 -7.68 10.21
N ILE A 71 -4.12 -7.27 9.93
CA ILE A 71 -4.59 -7.06 8.55
C ILE A 71 -3.77 -5.97 7.85
N VAL A 72 -3.45 -4.87 8.53
CA VAL A 72 -2.58 -3.81 7.98
C VAL A 72 -1.17 -4.35 7.76
N ALA A 73 -0.58 -5.07 8.71
CA ALA A 73 0.75 -5.65 8.60
C ALA A 73 0.84 -6.62 7.40
N ILE A 74 -0.10 -7.56 7.32
CA ILE A 74 -0.13 -8.55 6.23
C ILE A 74 -0.43 -7.89 4.89
N GLY A 75 -1.37 -6.94 4.82
CA GLY A 75 -1.79 -6.31 3.57
C GLY A 75 -0.78 -5.29 3.05
N VAL A 76 -0.29 -4.40 3.91
CA VAL A 76 0.49 -3.23 3.49
C VAL A 76 2.00 -3.44 3.66
N VAL A 77 2.43 -4.07 4.76
CA VAL A 77 3.85 -4.19 5.08
C VAL A 77 4.49 -5.41 4.41
N ILE A 78 3.79 -6.56 4.39
CA ILE A 78 4.32 -7.81 3.85
C ILE A 78 3.75 -8.09 2.46
N GLY A 79 2.43 -8.20 2.35
CA GLY A 79 1.75 -8.73 1.16
C GLY A 79 1.97 -7.86 -0.07
N PHE A 80 1.68 -6.57 0.03
CA PHE A 80 1.87 -5.66 -1.11
C PHE A 80 3.32 -5.59 -1.58
N PRO A 81 4.34 -5.38 -0.73
CA PRO A 81 5.72 -5.35 -1.19
C PRO A 81 6.21 -6.69 -1.74
N LEU A 82 5.84 -7.80 -1.12
CA LEU A 82 6.25 -9.13 -1.58
C LEU A 82 5.64 -9.46 -2.95
N LEU A 83 4.33 -9.30 -3.09
CA LEU A 83 3.63 -9.58 -4.35
C LEU A 83 4.07 -8.64 -5.47
N THR A 84 4.36 -7.37 -5.14
CA THR A 84 4.92 -6.41 -6.10
C THR A 84 6.34 -6.80 -6.51
N ALA A 85 7.19 -7.25 -5.60
CA ALA A 85 8.53 -7.72 -5.90
C ALA A 85 8.50 -8.97 -6.79
N LEU A 86 7.63 -9.95 -6.48
CA LEU A 86 7.38 -11.13 -7.33
C LEU A 86 6.86 -10.74 -8.72
N ALA A 87 5.94 -9.79 -8.80
CA ALA A 87 5.44 -9.28 -10.08
C ALA A 87 6.58 -8.67 -10.93
N LEU A 88 7.46 -7.88 -10.30
CA LEU A 88 8.55 -7.19 -10.96
C LEU A 88 9.66 -8.13 -11.48
N GLU A 89 9.69 -9.39 -11.10
CA GLU A 89 10.51 -10.39 -11.76
C GLU A 89 9.99 -10.70 -13.19
N HIS A 90 8.68 -10.54 -13.42
CA HIS A 90 7.99 -10.96 -14.65
C HIS A 90 7.53 -9.79 -15.53
N ILE A 91 7.33 -8.61 -14.96
CA ILE A 91 6.86 -7.41 -15.66
C ILE A 91 7.72 -6.19 -15.30
N ASN A 92 7.66 -5.16 -16.13
CA ASN A 92 8.39 -3.93 -15.87
C ASN A 92 7.64 -2.97 -14.92
N SER A 93 8.35 -1.98 -14.39
CA SER A 93 7.78 -0.99 -13.46
C SER A 93 6.65 -0.17 -14.07
N ALA A 94 6.72 0.17 -15.38
CA ALA A 94 5.69 0.94 -16.06
C ALA A 94 4.35 0.18 -16.09
N ARG A 95 4.37 -1.14 -16.36
CA ARG A 95 3.19 -2.00 -16.28
C ARG A 95 2.66 -2.12 -14.86
N SER A 96 3.54 -2.27 -13.87
CA SER A 96 3.15 -2.34 -12.46
C SER A 96 2.44 -1.07 -11.97
N ILE A 97 2.90 0.12 -12.40
CA ILE A 97 2.26 1.41 -12.06
C ILE A 97 0.81 1.46 -12.53
N VAL A 98 0.54 0.89 -13.70
CA VAL A 98 -0.84 0.82 -14.22
C VAL A 98 -1.76 0.07 -13.26
N PHE A 99 -1.34 -1.09 -12.75
CA PHE A 99 -2.11 -1.82 -11.75
C PHE A 99 -2.31 -1.04 -10.45
N ILE A 100 -1.28 -0.30 -9.99
CA ILE A 100 -1.39 0.54 -8.78
C ILE A 100 -2.46 1.62 -8.95
N GLY A 101 -2.73 2.07 -10.16
CA GLY A 101 -3.85 2.96 -10.45
C GLY A 101 -5.23 2.40 -10.07
N LEU A 102 -5.36 1.08 -9.88
CA LEU A 102 -6.59 0.44 -9.37
C LEU A 102 -6.71 0.47 -7.84
N LEU A 103 -5.63 0.80 -7.13
CA LEU A 103 -5.59 0.75 -5.66
C LEU A 103 -6.63 1.65 -4.99
N PRO A 104 -6.92 2.89 -5.46
CA PRO A 104 -7.98 3.71 -4.90
C PRO A 104 -9.36 3.06 -4.98
N LEU A 105 -9.66 2.39 -6.11
CA LEU A 105 -10.92 1.66 -6.28
C LEU A 105 -11.02 0.47 -5.31
N ALA A 106 -9.97 -0.33 -5.22
CA ALA A 106 -9.92 -1.46 -4.29
C ALA A 106 -10.06 -0.99 -2.83
N THR A 107 -9.34 0.06 -2.45
CA THR A 107 -9.42 0.64 -1.10
C THR A 107 -10.83 1.13 -0.78
N ALA A 108 -11.48 1.81 -1.72
CA ALA A 108 -12.84 2.30 -1.53
C ALA A 108 -13.85 1.14 -1.43
N ALA A 109 -13.71 0.09 -2.23
CA ALA A 109 -14.57 -1.10 -2.13
C ALA A 109 -14.47 -1.73 -0.73
N PHE A 110 -13.26 -1.89 -0.19
CA PHE A 110 -13.07 -2.41 1.16
C PHE A 110 -13.50 -1.41 2.25
N ALA A 111 -13.38 -0.09 2.03
CA ALA A 111 -13.88 0.91 2.96
C ALA A 111 -15.41 0.86 3.10
N VAL A 112 -16.14 0.57 2.00
CA VAL A 112 -17.58 0.32 2.04
C VAL A 112 -17.88 -0.98 2.79
N LEU A 113 -17.20 -2.08 2.45
CA LEU A 113 -17.46 -3.40 3.02
C LEU A 113 -17.11 -3.50 4.52
N ARG A 114 -16.00 -2.87 4.93
CA ARG A 114 -15.45 -2.98 6.29
C ARG A 114 -15.72 -1.76 7.14
N GLY A 115 -15.78 -0.58 6.54
CA GLY A 115 -15.94 0.71 7.23
C GLY A 115 -17.34 1.27 7.22
N GLY A 116 -18.26 0.70 6.45
CA GLY A 116 -19.62 1.21 6.26
C GLY A 116 -19.64 2.58 5.57
N GLU A 117 -18.57 2.96 4.90
CA GLU A 117 -18.50 4.22 4.16
C GLU A 117 -19.49 4.19 2.99
N ARG A 118 -20.05 5.35 2.67
CA ARG A 118 -21.02 5.50 1.57
C ARG A 118 -20.54 6.58 0.59
N PRO A 119 -19.58 6.26 -0.31
CA PRO A 119 -19.11 7.20 -1.30
C PRO A 119 -20.25 7.67 -2.20
N ARG A 120 -20.18 8.92 -2.64
CA ARG A 120 -21.18 9.47 -3.57
C ARG A 120 -21.12 8.72 -4.91
N PRO A 121 -22.26 8.60 -5.66
CA PRO A 121 -22.26 7.94 -6.96
C PRO A 121 -21.22 8.47 -7.94
N ALA A 122 -20.97 9.78 -7.91
CA ALA A 122 -19.92 10.42 -8.72
C ALA A 122 -18.52 9.83 -8.45
N PHE A 123 -18.21 9.45 -7.21
CA PHE A 123 -16.94 8.79 -6.87
C PHE A 123 -16.79 7.47 -7.64
N TRP A 124 -17.83 6.64 -7.66
CA TRP A 124 -17.80 5.35 -8.37
C TRP A 124 -17.67 5.53 -9.87
N LEU A 125 -18.35 6.55 -10.44
CA LEU A 125 -18.24 6.88 -11.85
C LEU A 125 -16.80 7.26 -12.21
N PHE A 126 -16.19 8.23 -11.52
CA PHE A 126 -14.84 8.70 -11.81
C PHE A 126 -13.77 7.65 -11.49
N SER A 127 -13.93 6.90 -10.42
CA SER A 127 -13.02 5.80 -10.07
C SER A 127 -13.10 4.66 -11.08
N GLY A 128 -14.30 4.31 -11.53
CA GLY A 128 -14.51 3.32 -12.58
C GLY A 128 -13.94 3.75 -13.93
N LEU A 129 -14.16 5.00 -14.34
CA LEU A 129 -13.57 5.56 -15.57
C LEU A 129 -12.04 5.58 -15.50
N GLY A 130 -11.48 6.03 -14.39
CA GLY A 130 -10.03 6.01 -14.18
C GLY A 130 -9.46 4.60 -14.25
N SER A 131 -10.10 3.64 -13.61
CA SER A 131 -9.70 2.23 -13.67
C SER A 131 -9.81 1.65 -15.08
N ALA A 132 -10.86 1.99 -15.82
CA ALA A 132 -11.03 1.56 -17.20
C ALA A 132 -9.93 2.10 -18.13
N ILE A 133 -9.56 3.38 -17.98
CA ILE A 133 -8.43 3.99 -18.71
C ILE A 133 -7.13 3.27 -18.39
N VAL A 134 -6.89 2.96 -17.12
CA VAL A 134 -5.71 2.23 -16.65
C VAL A 134 -5.64 0.84 -17.28
N VAL A 135 -6.75 0.09 -17.25
CA VAL A 135 -6.82 -1.26 -17.87
C VAL A 135 -6.63 -1.16 -19.40
N PHE A 136 -7.29 -0.20 -20.04
CA PHE A 136 -7.14 0.03 -21.47
C PHE A 136 -5.68 0.31 -21.84
N PHE A 137 -5.01 1.18 -21.09
CA PHE A 137 -3.60 1.48 -21.31
C PHE A 137 -2.72 0.23 -21.11
N ALA A 138 -2.97 -0.57 -20.08
CA ALA A 138 -2.24 -1.81 -19.82
C ALA A 138 -2.34 -2.81 -20.98
N VAL A 139 -3.55 -2.95 -21.54
CA VAL A 139 -3.81 -3.86 -22.67
C VAL A 139 -3.22 -3.31 -23.98
N SER A 140 -3.37 -2.00 -24.21
CA SER A 140 -2.92 -1.34 -25.46
C SER A 140 -1.41 -1.22 -25.55
N SER A 141 -0.71 -1.11 -24.45
CA SER A 141 0.75 -0.88 -24.43
C SER A 141 1.59 -2.07 -24.89
N GLY A 142 0.97 -3.20 -25.29
CA GLY A 142 1.59 -4.32 -26.05
C GLY A 142 2.90 -4.89 -25.51
N GLY A 143 3.37 -4.41 -24.37
CA GLY A 143 4.62 -4.85 -23.76
C GLY A 143 4.55 -6.31 -23.33
N SER A 144 5.70 -6.97 -23.26
CA SER A 144 5.88 -8.33 -22.78
C SER A 144 5.26 -8.52 -21.39
N GLY A 145 3.93 -8.70 -21.36
CA GLY A 145 3.18 -8.96 -20.14
C GLY A 145 3.27 -10.43 -19.81
N SER A 146 3.56 -10.73 -18.56
CA SER A 146 3.42 -12.06 -18.02
C SER A 146 2.11 -12.14 -17.25
N LEU A 147 1.25 -13.09 -17.60
CA LEU A 147 0.01 -13.35 -16.84
C LEU A 147 0.30 -13.56 -15.37
N GLN A 148 1.40 -14.23 -15.05
CA GLN A 148 1.83 -14.45 -13.67
C GLN A 148 2.16 -13.14 -12.95
N GLY A 149 2.90 -12.23 -13.58
CA GLY A 149 3.21 -10.92 -13.03
C GLY A 149 1.95 -10.06 -12.83
N ASP A 150 1.02 -10.11 -13.77
CA ASP A 150 -0.27 -9.40 -13.66
C ASP A 150 -1.12 -9.94 -12.51
N LEU A 151 -1.17 -11.27 -12.32
CA LEU A 151 -1.89 -11.90 -11.21
C LEU A 151 -1.28 -11.51 -9.86
N TYR A 152 0.05 -11.46 -9.74
CA TYR A 152 0.70 -10.95 -8.54
C TYR A 152 0.34 -9.49 -8.25
N MET A 153 0.26 -8.63 -9.27
CA MET A 153 -0.15 -7.23 -9.09
C MET A 153 -1.61 -7.11 -8.65
N ILE A 154 -2.51 -7.89 -9.23
CA ILE A 154 -3.93 -7.92 -8.80
C ILE A 154 -4.02 -8.35 -7.34
N ALA A 155 -3.34 -9.43 -6.96
CA ALA A 155 -3.31 -9.89 -5.58
C ALA A 155 -2.73 -8.81 -4.64
N ALA A 156 -1.63 -8.13 -5.04
CA ALA A 156 -1.02 -7.05 -4.29
C ALA A 156 -2.01 -5.91 -4.01
N ILE A 157 -2.79 -5.50 -5.03
CA ILE A 157 -3.79 -4.44 -4.92
C ILE A 157 -4.94 -4.83 -3.99
N ILE A 158 -5.41 -6.07 -4.07
CA ILE A 158 -6.49 -6.58 -3.22
C ILE A 158 -6.06 -6.56 -1.75
N VAL A 159 -4.91 -7.14 -1.43
CA VAL A 159 -4.44 -7.21 -0.04
C VAL A 159 -4.08 -5.82 0.51
N CYS A 160 -3.48 -4.95 -0.32
CA CYS A 160 -3.15 -3.59 0.05
C CYS A 160 -4.39 -2.73 0.26
N GLY A 161 -5.38 -2.83 -0.63
CA GLY A 161 -6.66 -2.12 -0.52
C GLY A 161 -7.41 -2.47 0.76
N LEU A 162 -7.43 -3.75 1.13
CA LEU A 162 -7.99 -4.21 2.41
C LEU A 162 -7.20 -3.62 3.59
N GLY A 163 -5.86 -3.68 3.54
CA GLY A 163 -4.99 -3.14 4.58
C GLY A 163 -5.17 -1.63 4.74
N TYR A 164 -5.29 -0.87 3.66
CA TYR A 164 -5.54 0.57 3.70
C TYR A 164 -6.91 0.92 4.28
N ALA A 165 -7.96 0.20 3.90
CA ALA A 165 -9.30 0.42 4.46
C ALA A 165 -9.32 0.16 5.97
N GLU A 166 -8.68 -0.91 6.41
CA GLU A 166 -8.57 -1.24 7.84
C GLU A 166 -7.69 -0.24 8.59
N GLY A 167 -6.56 0.15 8.00
CA GLY A 167 -5.66 1.19 8.53
C GLY A 167 -6.34 2.54 8.66
N ALA A 168 -7.12 2.96 7.68
CA ALA A 168 -7.90 4.20 7.72
C ALA A 168 -8.94 4.18 8.85
N ARG A 169 -9.63 3.06 9.05
CA ARG A 169 -10.57 2.88 10.17
C ARG A 169 -9.85 3.01 11.52
N LEU A 170 -8.71 2.35 11.66
CA LEU A 170 -7.95 2.33 12.90
C LEU A 170 -7.27 3.67 13.20
N SER A 171 -6.83 4.38 12.16
CA SER A 171 -6.14 5.68 12.28
C SER A 171 -7.01 6.78 12.87
N ARG A 172 -8.33 6.67 12.76
CA ARG A 172 -9.27 7.62 13.40
C ARG A 172 -9.17 7.59 14.93
N ARG A 173 -8.62 6.52 15.50
CA ARG A 173 -8.50 6.34 16.95
C ARG A 173 -7.06 6.35 17.43
N LEU A 174 -6.15 5.69 16.73
CA LEU A 174 -4.75 5.58 17.13
C LEU A 174 -3.86 6.67 16.53
N GLY A 175 -4.30 7.28 15.41
CA GLY A 175 -3.46 8.15 14.59
C GLY A 175 -2.79 7.39 13.44
N GLY A 176 -2.59 8.07 12.30
CA GLY A 176 -2.14 7.40 11.06
C GLY A 176 -0.72 6.85 11.16
N TRP A 177 0.24 7.62 11.66
CA TRP A 177 1.62 7.17 11.78
C TRP A 177 1.80 6.09 12.87
N GLN A 178 1.00 6.14 13.94
CA GLN A 178 1.02 5.10 14.97
C GLN A 178 0.55 3.75 14.42
N VAL A 179 -0.50 3.75 13.61
CA VAL A 179 -1.00 2.52 12.99
C VAL A 179 0.06 1.86 12.14
N ILE A 180 0.75 2.62 11.27
CA ILE A 180 1.79 2.03 10.43
C ILE A 180 3.01 1.56 11.24
N CYS A 181 3.43 2.33 12.25
CA CYS A 181 4.54 1.91 13.10
C CYS A 181 4.20 0.63 13.89
N TRP A 182 3.00 0.51 14.46
CA TRP A 182 2.57 -0.71 15.13
C TRP A 182 2.42 -1.90 14.16
N ALA A 183 1.92 -1.68 12.94
CA ALA A 183 1.85 -2.72 11.92
C ALA A 183 3.24 -3.20 11.51
N LEU A 184 4.22 -2.29 11.37
CA LEU A 184 5.62 -2.62 11.10
C LEU A 184 6.23 -3.46 12.22
N VAL A 185 6.02 -3.08 13.48
CA VAL A 185 6.50 -3.84 14.65
C VAL A 185 5.89 -5.24 14.73
N LEU A 186 4.61 -5.39 14.36
CA LEU A 186 3.94 -6.69 14.33
C LEU A 186 4.38 -7.58 13.17
N SER A 187 5.00 -7.03 12.14
CA SER A 187 5.44 -7.76 10.94
C SER A 187 6.90 -8.22 11.00
N ALA A 188 7.65 -7.81 12.03
CA ALA A 188 9.04 -8.20 12.26
C ALA A 188 9.12 -9.46 13.09
#